data_ec6b44a14825cd2b0825152ddc29f072
#
_entry.id   ec6b44a14825cd2b0825152ddc29f072
#
_cell.length_a   1.000
_cell.length_b   1.000
_cell.length_c   1.000
_cell.angle_alpha   90.00
_cell.angle_beta   90.00
_cell.angle_gamma   90.00
#
_symmetry.space_group_name_H-M   'P 1'
#
loop_
_entity.id
_entity.type
_entity.pdbx_description
1 polymer ?
#
loop_
_entity_poly.entity_id
_entity_poly.type
_entity_poly.pdbx_seq_one_letter_code
_entity_poly.pdbx_strand_id
1 'polypeptide(L)'
;MFEAYFTKRLLEALSLAERAEDAEERSIHLRASRYYRDLLEYPEKRRAVRFPARIRAMLHGLGVRPRRVIVTDLSSRGFRIQLDEEVRPGHLVTLEMDGLSPVNAFIVWQDGEQVGCKFLTELHPALVEAALAVSQ
;
A
#
# COMPACT_ATOMS: atom_id res chain seq x y z
N MET A 1 8.02 6.83 13.08
CA MET A 1 7.38 7.58 11.99
C MET A 1 5.96 7.11 11.69
N PHE A 2 5.69 5.81 11.77
CA PHE A 2 4.34 5.27 11.57
C PHE A 2 3.54 5.08 12.86
N GLU A 3 4.06 5.48 14.01
CA GLU A 3 3.42 5.22 15.31
C GLU A 3 1.99 5.75 15.37
N ALA A 4 1.76 6.97 14.91
CA ALA A 4 0.42 7.55 14.93
C ALA A 4 -0.56 6.76 14.05
N TYR A 5 -0.11 6.32 12.88
CA TYR A 5 -0.91 5.52 11.97
C TYR A 5 -1.28 4.17 12.61
N PHE A 6 -0.28 3.45 13.12
CA PHE A 6 -0.52 2.14 13.73
C PHE A 6 -1.36 2.22 14.99
N THR A 7 -1.15 3.27 15.80
CA THR A 7 -1.96 3.51 16.99
C THR A 7 -3.42 3.73 16.62
N LYS A 8 -3.67 4.56 15.60
CA LYS A 8 -5.02 4.81 15.11
C LYS A 8 -5.68 3.53 14.63
N ARG A 9 -4.97 2.73 13.82
CA ARG A 9 -5.51 1.47 13.28
C ARG A 9 -5.74 0.45 14.39
N LEU A 10 -4.88 0.40 15.40
CA LEU A 10 -5.06 -0.46 16.55
C LEU A 10 -6.34 -0.10 17.31
N LEU A 11 -6.54 1.18 17.59
CA LEU A 11 -7.72 1.65 18.31
C LEU A 11 -9.00 1.39 17.50
N GLU A 12 -8.97 1.58 16.19
CA GLU A 12 -10.10 1.27 15.31
C GLU A 12 -10.44 -0.22 15.36
N ALA A 13 -9.42 -1.10 15.30
CA ALA A 13 -9.63 -2.54 15.34
C ALA A 13 -10.22 -2.98 16.68
N LEU A 14 -9.74 -2.43 17.78
CA LEU A 14 -10.27 -2.74 19.11
C LEU A 14 -11.72 -2.26 19.25
N SER A 15 -12.04 -1.08 18.74
CA SER A 15 -13.39 -0.54 18.75
C SER A 15 -14.35 -1.41 17.93
N LEU A 16 -13.91 -1.85 16.75
CA LEU A 16 -14.72 -2.72 15.90
C LEU A 16 -14.92 -4.09 16.53
N ALA A 17 -13.90 -4.63 17.22
CA ALA A 17 -14.03 -5.89 17.93
C ALA A 17 -15.07 -5.79 19.07
N GLU A 18 -15.06 -4.67 19.80
CA GLU A 18 -16.02 -4.42 20.88
C GLU A 18 -17.46 -4.32 20.38
N ARG A 19 -17.66 -3.75 19.18
CA ARG A 19 -18.97 -3.59 18.57
C ARG A 19 -19.40 -4.76 17.69
N ALA A 20 -18.57 -5.79 17.54
CA ALA A 20 -18.86 -6.94 16.70
C ALA A 20 -20.08 -7.70 17.22
N GLU A 21 -20.98 -8.10 16.32
CA GLU A 21 -22.21 -8.80 16.67
C GLU A 21 -22.01 -10.30 16.85
N ASP A 22 -21.02 -10.88 16.21
CA ASP A 22 -20.73 -12.32 16.32
C ASP A 22 -19.26 -12.60 16.62
N ALA A 23 -18.98 -13.86 16.98
CA ALA A 23 -17.64 -14.26 17.36
C ALA A 23 -16.64 -14.26 16.21
N GLU A 24 -17.10 -14.55 15.00
CA GLU A 24 -16.24 -14.57 13.81
C GLU A 24 -15.78 -13.16 13.46
N GLU A 25 -16.69 -12.20 13.42
CA GLU A 25 -16.37 -10.81 13.19
C GLU A 25 -15.42 -10.26 14.24
N ARG A 26 -15.70 -10.57 15.52
CA ARG A 26 -14.83 -10.15 16.62
C ARG A 26 -13.43 -10.71 16.48
N SER A 27 -13.31 -11.98 16.07
CA SER A 27 -12.02 -12.64 15.87
C SER A 27 -11.18 -11.95 14.77
N ILE A 28 -11.83 -11.52 13.69
CA ILE A 28 -11.17 -10.80 12.60
C ILE A 28 -10.56 -9.49 13.13
N HIS A 29 -11.33 -8.71 13.87
CA HIS A 29 -10.87 -7.43 14.40
C HIS A 29 -9.81 -7.58 15.50
N LEU A 30 -9.92 -8.62 16.34
CA LEU A 30 -8.89 -8.91 17.34
C LEU A 30 -7.58 -9.35 16.70
N ARG A 31 -7.65 -10.09 15.60
CA ARG A 31 -6.45 -10.47 14.84
C ARG A 31 -5.77 -9.24 14.24
N ALA A 32 -6.55 -8.33 13.67
CA ALA A 32 -6.04 -7.06 13.16
C ALA A 32 -5.39 -6.22 14.28
N SER A 33 -5.99 -6.18 15.46
CA SER A 33 -5.44 -5.44 16.60
C SER A 33 -4.08 -6.00 17.03
N ARG A 34 -3.92 -7.32 17.05
CA ARG A 34 -2.64 -7.96 17.37
C ARG A 34 -1.57 -7.63 16.34
N TYR A 35 -1.94 -7.61 15.07
CA TYR A 35 -1.04 -7.24 13.98
C TYR A 35 -0.50 -5.82 14.16
N TYR A 36 -1.37 -4.85 14.42
CA TYR A 36 -0.95 -3.46 14.62
C TYR A 36 -0.16 -3.27 15.91
N ARG A 37 -0.49 -4.01 16.95
CA ARG A 37 0.26 -3.99 18.21
C ARG A 37 1.69 -4.48 17.99
N ASP A 38 1.86 -5.57 17.24
CA ASP A 38 3.19 -6.10 16.90
C ASP A 38 4.02 -5.09 16.12
N LEU A 39 3.40 -4.36 15.19
CA LEU A 39 4.11 -3.33 14.44
C LEU A 39 4.56 -2.15 15.30
N LEU A 40 3.80 -1.83 16.35
CA LEU A 40 4.19 -0.81 17.32
C LEU A 40 5.31 -1.29 18.24
N GLU A 41 5.24 -2.54 18.66
CA GLU A 41 6.18 -3.14 19.59
C GLU A 41 7.51 -3.51 18.94
N TYR A 42 7.49 -3.91 17.65
CA TYR A 42 8.66 -4.34 16.90
C TYR A 42 8.86 -3.51 15.64
N PRO A 43 9.50 -2.33 15.76
CA PRO A 43 9.68 -1.42 14.62
C PRO A 43 10.34 -2.05 13.40
N GLU A 44 11.20 -3.05 13.58
CA GLU A 44 11.88 -3.73 12.49
C GLU A 44 10.91 -4.46 11.56
N LYS A 45 9.71 -4.82 12.03
CA LYS A 45 8.70 -5.47 11.21
C LYS A 45 7.98 -4.52 10.25
N ARG A 46 8.12 -3.20 10.46
CA ARG A 46 7.45 -2.19 9.65
C ARG A 46 8.04 -2.03 8.25
N ARG A 47 9.29 -2.42 8.07
CA ARG A 47 10.05 -2.14 6.86
C ARG A 47 9.45 -2.75 5.59
N ALA A 48 8.86 -3.92 5.70
CA ALA A 48 8.29 -4.64 4.57
C ALA A 48 6.76 -4.68 4.60
N VAL A 49 6.13 -3.88 5.46
CA VAL A 49 4.67 -3.88 5.62
C VAL A 49 4.02 -3.30 4.37
N ARG A 50 3.04 -4.05 3.84
CA ARG A 50 2.18 -3.60 2.76
C ARG A 50 0.89 -3.08 3.34
N PHE A 51 0.51 -1.89 2.92
CA PHE A 51 -0.72 -1.25 3.36
C PHE A 51 -1.75 -1.34 2.24
N PRO A 52 -2.94 -1.92 2.51
CA PRO A 52 -4.04 -1.83 1.55
C PRO A 52 -4.32 -0.37 1.25
N ALA A 53 -4.56 -0.06 -0.01
CA ALA A 53 -4.76 1.31 -0.43
C ALA A 53 -5.76 1.37 -1.59
N ARG A 54 -6.25 2.55 -1.86
CA ARG A 54 -6.99 2.84 -3.07
C ARG A 54 -6.61 4.25 -3.50
N ILE A 55 -5.50 4.33 -4.23
CA ILE A 55 -4.92 5.61 -4.61
C ILE A 55 -4.99 5.73 -6.13
N ARG A 56 -5.62 6.79 -6.61
CA ARG A 56 -5.62 7.11 -8.03
C ARG A 56 -4.24 7.63 -8.40
N ALA A 57 -3.69 7.11 -9.48
CA ALA A 57 -2.35 7.47 -9.92
C ALA A 57 -2.24 7.43 -11.43
N MET A 58 -1.15 7.98 -11.93
CA MET A 58 -0.79 7.90 -13.34
C MET A 58 0.49 7.08 -13.45
N LEU A 59 0.49 6.12 -14.36
CA LEU A 59 1.66 5.31 -14.66
C LEU A 59 2.22 5.72 -16.02
N HIS A 60 3.47 6.15 -16.02
CA HIS A 60 4.20 6.54 -17.22
C HIS A 60 5.20 5.46 -17.60
N GLY A 61 5.54 5.37 -18.88
CA GLY A 61 6.56 4.46 -19.36
C GLY A 61 6.04 3.26 -20.17
N LEU A 62 4.73 3.11 -20.29
CA LEU A 62 4.11 2.04 -21.09
C LEU A 62 3.69 2.54 -22.48
N GLY A 63 4.52 3.36 -23.09
CA GLY A 63 4.24 3.95 -24.38
C GLY A 63 4.10 5.46 -24.28
N VAL A 64 3.48 6.08 -25.29
CA VAL A 64 3.42 7.53 -25.42
C VAL A 64 2.47 8.15 -24.38
N ARG A 65 1.38 7.47 -24.06
CA ARG A 65 0.36 8.01 -23.15
C ARG A 65 0.46 7.41 -21.77
N PRO A 66 0.32 8.22 -20.72
CA PRO A 66 0.22 7.67 -19.36
C PRO A 66 -1.06 6.86 -19.19
N ARG A 67 -1.03 5.94 -18.23
CA ARG A 67 -2.19 5.12 -17.88
C ARG A 67 -2.73 5.56 -16.53
N ARG A 68 -4.04 5.69 -16.44
CA ARG A 68 -4.71 5.88 -15.16
C ARG A 68 -4.78 4.53 -14.47
N VAL A 69 -4.27 4.46 -13.25
CA VAL A 69 -4.23 3.22 -12.48
C VAL A 69 -4.73 3.46 -11.06
N ILE A 70 -5.08 2.37 -10.38
CA ILE A 70 -5.41 2.39 -8.97
C ILE A 70 -4.31 1.61 -8.24
N VAL A 71 -3.66 2.27 -7.29
CA VAL A 71 -2.71 1.60 -6.39
C VAL A 71 -3.53 0.88 -5.34
N THR A 72 -3.41 -0.44 -5.29
CA THR A 72 -4.20 -1.30 -4.40
C THR A 72 -3.46 -1.70 -3.15
N ASP A 73 -2.15 -1.65 -3.16
CA ASP A 73 -1.34 -1.70 -1.94
C ASP A 73 -0.04 -0.93 -2.14
N LEU A 74 0.55 -0.50 -1.03
CA LEU A 74 1.74 0.34 -1.02
C LEU A 74 2.63 -0.04 0.16
N SER A 75 3.93 -0.08 -0.08
CA SER A 75 4.95 -0.24 0.96
C SER A 75 6.13 0.67 0.63
N SER A 76 7.13 0.72 1.52
CA SER A 76 8.36 1.45 1.24
C SER A 76 9.14 0.88 0.05
N ARG A 77 8.93 -0.39 -0.29
CA ARG A 77 9.67 -1.10 -1.34
C ARG A 77 8.97 -1.13 -2.69
N GLY A 78 7.66 -1.03 -2.72
CA GLY A 78 6.92 -1.15 -3.97
C GLY A 78 5.43 -0.96 -3.80
N PHE A 79 4.71 -1.28 -4.87
CA PHE A 79 3.27 -1.08 -4.92
C PHE A 79 2.64 -2.12 -5.83
N ARG A 80 1.35 -2.29 -5.69
CA ARG A 80 0.53 -3.09 -6.59
C ARG A 80 -0.49 -2.17 -7.24
N ILE A 81 -0.69 -2.36 -8.53
CA ILE A 81 -1.69 -1.60 -9.28
C ILE A 81 -2.63 -2.54 -10.01
N GLN A 82 -3.79 -1.98 -10.35
CA GLN A 82 -4.74 -2.61 -11.24
C GLN A 82 -4.52 -2.02 -12.63
N LEU A 83 -4.23 -2.88 -13.61
CA LEU A 83 -3.95 -2.46 -14.98
C LEU A 83 -4.45 -3.53 -15.95
N ASP A 84 -5.34 -3.12 -16.84
CA ASP A 84 -5.94 -4.01 -17.84
C ASP A 84 -5.15 -3.96 -19.15
N GLU A 85 -3.89 -4.30 -19.08
CA GLU A 85 -3.05 -4.47 -20.27
C GLU A 85 -1.85 -5.33 -19.91
N GLU A 86 -1.34 -6.06 -20.90
CA GLU A 86 -0.19 -6.94 -20.71
C GLU A 86 1.08 -6.13 -20.59
N VAL A 87 1.89 -6.45 -19.57
CA VAL A 87 3.17 -5.78 -19.30
C VAL A 87 4.28 -6.82 -19.11
N ARG A 88 5.53 -6.36 -19.13
CA ARG A 88 6.69 -7.25 -19.02
C ARG A 88 7.45 -7.00 -17.71
N PRO A 89 7.82 -8.07 -16.99
CA PRO A 89 8.73 -7.94 -15.85
C PRO A 89 10.03 -7.24 -16.24
N GLY A 90 10.53 -6.37 -15.38
CA GLY A 90 11.74 -5.60 -15.62
C GLY A 90 11.52 -4.28 -16.35
N HIS A 91 10.35 -4.04 -16.89
CA HIS A 91 10.05 -2.80 -17.59
C HIS A 91 10.03 -1.61 -16.62
N LEU A 92 10.75 -0.53 -16.97
CA LEU A 92 10.82 0.68 -16.14
C LEU A 92 9.57 1.52 -16.32
N VAL A 93 9.03 1.99 -15.21
CA VAL A 93 7.83 2.84 -15.16
C VAL A 93 8.03 3.97 -14.17
N THR A 94 7.21 4.99 -14.27
CA THR A 94 7.18 6.10 -13.30
C THR A 94 5.76 6.23 -12.77
N LEU A 95 5.62 6.20 -11.46
CA LEU A 95 4.33 6.35 -10.79
C LEU A 95 4.18 7.78 -10.29
N GLU A 96 3.07 8.41 -10.67
CA GLU A 96 2.72 9.76 -10.24
C GLU A 96 1.46 9.70 -9.39
N MET A 97 1.60 10.04 -8.12
CA MET A 97 0.51 10.12 -7.14
C MET A 97 0.33 11.58 -6.72
N ASP A 98 -0.93 11.98 -6.45
CA ASP A 98 -1.23 13.34 -6.04
C ASP A 98 -0.47 13.74 -4.78
N GLY A 99 0.13 14.94 -4.82
CA GLY A 99 0.86 15.49 -3.68
C GLY A 99 2.26 14.94 -3.49
N LEU A 100 2.71 14.02 -4.36
CA LEU A 100 4.06 13.45 -4.29
C LEU A 100 4.79 13.67 -5.60
N SER A 101 6.12 13.77 -5.51
CA SER A 101 6.96 13.78 -6.69
C SER A 101 6.87 12.40 -7.38
N PRO A 102 6.96 12.35 -8.72
CA PRO A 102 6.96 11.08 -9.42
C PRO A 102 8.07 10.16 -8.94
N VAL A 103 7.79 8.87 -8.83
CA VAL A 103 8.74 7.86 -8.36
C VAL A 103 8.98 6.80 -9.41
N ASN A 104 10.24 6.41 -9.57
CA ASN A 104 10.63 5.41 -10.55
C ASN A 104 10.53 4.01 -9.96
N ALA A 105 10.08 3.08 -10.80
CA ALA A 105 9.89 1.69 -10.40
C ALA A 105 10.07 0.78 -11.60
N PHE A 106 10.04 -0.51 -11.36
CA PHE A 106 10.01 -1.50 -12.43
C PHE A 106 8.98 -2.58 -12.12
N ILE A 107 8.46 -3.18 -13.18
CA ILE A 107 7.48 -4.24 -13.07
C ILE A 107 8.17 -5.52 -12.63
N VAL A 108 7.62 -6.19 -11.60
CA VAL A 108 8.18 -7.44 -11.07
C VAL A 108 7.35 -8.64 -11.56
N TRP A 109 6.02 -8.52 -11.50
CA TRP A 109 5.13 -9.61 -11.90
C TRP A 109 3.78 -9.07 -12.34
N GLN A 110 3.04 -9.91 -13.04
CA GLN A 110 1.65 -9.66 -13.43
C GLN A 110 0.83 -10.93 -13.25
N ASP A 111 -0.33 -10.78 -12.66
CA ASP A 111 -1.32 -11.86 -12.52
C ASP A 111 -2.69 -11.28 -12.86
N GLY A 112 -3.14 -11.53 -14.09
CA GLY A 112 -4.36 -10.93 -14.60
C GLY A 112 -4.24 -9.41 -14.65
N GLU A 113 -5.16 -8.71 -13.99
CA GLU A 113 -5.16 -7.25 -13.91
C GLU A 113 -4.30 -6.70 -12.77
N GLN A 114 -3.73 -7.57 -11.93
CA GLN A 114 -2.87 -7.16 -10.84
C GLN A 114 -1.42 -7.14 -11.30
N VAL A 115 -0.75 -6.01 -11.08
CA VAL A 115 0.65 -5.83 -11.46
C VAL A 115 1.43 -5.39 -10.23
N GLY A 116 2.49 -6.13 -9.90
CA GLY A 116 3.38 -5.80 -8.80
C GLY A 116 4.62 -5.06 -9.31
N CYS A 117 4.94 -3.95 -8.67
CA CYS A 117 6.07 -3.11 -9.02
C CYS A 117 6.97 -2.87 -7.81
N LYS A 118 8.25 -2.66 -8.06
CA LYS A 118 9.23 -2.37 -7.03
C LYS A 118 9.88 -1.02 -7.32
N PHE A 119 10.00 -0.17 -6.31
CA PHE A 119 10.70 1.11 -6.46
C PHE A 119 12.19 0.89 -6.71
N LEU A 120 12.80 1.73 -7.55
CA LEU A 120 14.25 1.73 -7.74
C LEU A 120 14.99 2.10 -6.47
N THR A 121 14.41 3.01 -5.69
CA THR A 121 14.93 3.42 -4.40
C THR A 121 13.78 3.34 -3.39
N GLU A 122 14.03 2.75 -2.22
CA GLU A 122 12.99 2.66 -1.20
C GLU A 122 12.39 4.03 -0.91
N LEU A 123 11.06 4.06 -0.82
CA LEU A 123 10.34 5.27 -0.48
C LEU A 123 10.53 5.56 1.01
N HIS A 124 10.83 6.82 1.34
CA HIS A 124 10.89 7.21 2.74
C HIS A 124 9.53 6.94 3.42
N PRO A 125 9.51 6.39 4.64
CA PRO A 125 8.24 6.07 5.32
C PRO A 125 7.27 7.25 5.40
N ALA A 126 7.77 8.48 5.52
CA ALA A 126 6.91 9.67 5.54
C ALA A 126 6.15 9.86 4.23
N LEU A 127 6.74 9.47 3.10
CA LEU A 127 6.08 9.55 1.79
C LEU A 127 5.02 8.47 1.64
N VAL A 128 5.27 7.27 2.17
CA VAL A 128 4.26 6.21 2.20
C VAL A 128 3.07 6.65 3.03
N GLU A 129 3.32 7.21 4.21
CA GLU A 129 2.27 7.71 5.09
C GLU A 129 1.47 8.83 4.43
N ALA A 130 2.14 9.77 3.75
CA ALA A 130 1.48 10.86 3.02
C ALA A 130 0.60 10.32 1.89
N ALA A 131 1.07 9.33 1.14
CA ALA A 131 0.28 8.71 0.08
C ALA A 131 -0.95 7.99 0.63
N LEU A 132 -0.80 7.29 1.75
CA LEU A 132 -1.93 6.61 2.40
C LEU A 132 -2.97 7.57 2.94
N ALA A 133 -2.57 8.78 3.31
CA ALA A 133 -3.49 9.79 3.83
C ALA A 133 -4.52 10.24 2.79
N VAL A 134 -4.21 10.13 1.49
CA VAL A 134 -5.13 10.45 0.40
C VAL A 134 -5.84 9.20 -0.15
N SER A 135 -5.58 8.03 0.44
CA SER A 135 -6.24 6.78 0.05
C SER A 135 -7.71 6.82 0.42
N GLN A 136 -8.54 6.38 -0.49
CA GLN A 136 -9.99 6.37 -0.31
C GLN A 136 -10.51 5.01 0.17
#